data_1f77a49dcd8175a09f3a26fc24bf588f
#
_entry.id   1f77a49dcd8175a09f3a26fc24bf588f
#
_cell.length_a   1.000
_cell.length_b   1.000
_cell.length_c   1.000
_cell.angle_alpha   90.00
_cell.angle_beta   90.00
_cell.angle_gamma   90.00
#
_symmetry.space_group_name_H-M   'P 1'
#
loop_
_entity.id
_entity.type
_entity.pdbx_description
1 polymer ?
#
loop_
_entity_poly.entity_id
_entity_poly.type
_entity_poly.pdbx_seq_one_letter_code
_entity_poly.pdbx_strand_id
1 'polypeptide(L)'
;MAFGRFVSRLGWTGRIGGAAIVALLAMGSVVSTAATAGAASPTSPRAAVASGPDFGPNVLVFDPSMTRSEIQAKVDAVAAQQLTNQFGTERYALLFKPGTYGSATDPLNFQVGYYTEVAGLGQSPGDVVLNGSIDVYNQCNSGSCIALNNFWRSLSNLTINLTKPNAGCYSREFWAVSQAAPMRRVQVNGSTTLMDYCTGPSFASGGFIADSRLGEVVNGSQQQFYVRNTSLTSWTNGVWNQVFSGVTGAPAQCFPAQSSCGGPYTTLATTPASREKPYLYIDAQGGYRVFVPDAAKNSAGPTWSSTPTRGHSFPLSDFFVAKPSDSIRTINKQLDRGRNLLFTPGVYNIDRTITVKHPDTVVLGLGLATLTAANGAVPMTVADVPGVDLAGLIFDAGPVKSPMLLQIGTRRDEHAGDHNQHRSPNDPTALQDVFFRIAGPHAGKATVSLVVNSDDVILDDIWAWRADHGTGVGWTENTADTGVVVNGDDVTATGLFVEHYQKFQVIWNGERGTDVFFQSEMPYDVPSQAAWNSSPTTEGYAAVKVSPRVRTFTGYGMGTYTFFNQGLDIFADHAYEVPVRPGVQLHDLLTIFLDATHGSGGIRHVVNDTGGSSTIANPDAPVTVTDYP
;
A
#
# COMPACT_ATOMS: atom_id res chain seq x y z
N MET A 1 -1.25 24.31 -23.40
CA MET A 1 -2.18 23.69 -24.35
C MET A 1 -3.38 23.22 -23.55
N ALA A 2 -4.56 23.61 -23.95
CA ALA A 2 -5.78 23.50 -23.16
C ALA A 2 -6.20 22.05 -22.91
N PHE A 3 -6.28 21.65 -21.65
CA PHE A 3 -6.96 20.43 -21.23
C PHE A 3 -8.47 20.71 -21.19
N GLY A 4 -9.16 20.28 -22.22
CA GLY A 4 -10.59 20.46 -22.36
C GLY A 4 -11.38 19.26 -21.85
N ARG A 5 -12.21 19.53 -20.85
CA ARG A 5 -13.55 18.98 -20.58
C ARG A 5 -13.82 17.53 -20.97
N PHE A 6 -13.95 16.65 -19.97
CA PHE A 6 -14.95 15.57 -19.99
C PHE A 6 -15.14 14.98 -18.59
N VAL A 7 -16.17 15.43 -17.88
CA VAL A 7 -16.82 14.63 -16.82
C VAL A 7 -18.30 14.63 -17.16
N SER A 8 -18.80 13.54 -17.70
CA SER A 8 -20.21 13.35 -17.94
C SER A 8 -20.78 12.31 -16.97
N ARG A 9 -21.73 12.76 -16.18
CA ARG A 9 -22.84 12.11 -15.49
C ARG A 9 -22.86 10.56 -15.46
N LEU A 10 -22.79 9.99 -14.30
CA LEU A 10 -23.28 8.64 -14.02
C LEU A 10 -24.42 8.70 -13.00
N GLY A 11 -25.64 8.63 -13.51
CA GLY A 11 -26.84 8.33 -12.73
C GLY A 11 -27.04 6.81 -12.71
N TRP A 12 -27.12 6.25 -11.53
CA TRP A 12 -27.44 4.83 -11.32
C TRP A 12 -28.93 4.65 -11.00
N THR A 13 -29.63 3.88 -11.86
CA THR A 13 -30.88 3.22 -11.50
C THR A 13 -30.74 1.74 -11.82
N GLY A 14 -30.60 0.91 -10.80
CA GLY A 14 -30.59 -0.53 -10.92
C GLY A 14 -31.99 -1.11 -10.98
N ARG A 15 -32.24 -2.08 -11.87
CA ARG A 15 -33.38 -3.00 -11.81
C ARG A 15 -32.89 -4.44 -11.82
N ILE A 16 -33.39 -5.17 -10.84
CA ILE A 16 -33.18 -6.60 -10.59
C ILE A 16 -34.05 -7.39 -11.57
N GLY A 17 -33.48 -8.39 -12.23
CA GLY A 17 -34.21 -9.41 -12.98
C GLY A 17 -33.62 -10.79 -12.68
N GLY A 18 -34.36 -11.60 -11.93
CA GLY A 18 -34.01 -12.97 -11.63
C GLY A 18 -34.34 -13.93 -12.77
N ALA A 19 -33.48 -14.94 -12.94
CA ALA A 19 -33.81 -16.14 -13.72
C ALA A 19 -33.35 -17.37 -12.96
N ALA A 20 -34.31 -18.25 -12.67
CA ALA A 20 -34.09 -19.54 -12.06
C ALA A 20 -33.66 -20.56 -13.14
N ILE A 21 -32.68 -21.39 -12.84
CA ILE A 21 -32.34 -22.57 -13.66
C ILE A 21 -32.50 -23.83 -12.82
N VAL A 22 -33.27 -24.75 -13.36
CA VAL A 22 -33.67 -26.07 -12.85
C VAL A 22 -32.50 -27.04 -12.98
N ALA A 23 -32.19 -27.79 -11.92
CA ALA A 23 -31.23 -28.89 -11.93
C ALA A 23 -31.93 -30.20 -12.32
N LEU A 24 -31.40 -30.91 -13.32
CA LEU A 24 -31.77 -32.30 -13.64
C LEU A 24 -30.72 -33.25 -13.03
N LEU A 25 -31.21 -34.15 -12.20
CA LEU A 25 -30.46 -35.31 -11.69
C LEU A 25 -30.49 -36.44 -12.74
N ALA A 26 -29.32 -36.98 -13.07
CA ALA A 26 -29.19 -38.25 -13.77
C ALA A 26 -28.48 -39.26 -12.90
N MET A 27 -29.17 -40.34 -12.53
CA MET A 27 -28.58 -41.51 -11.85
C MET A 27 -27.94 -42.45 -12.89
N GLY A 28 -26.67 -42.78 -12.66
CA GLY A 28 -25.96 -43.80 -13.44
C GLY A 28 -25.50 -44.96 -12.55
N SER A 29 -25.87 -46.15 -12.92
CA SER A 29 -25.68 -47.40 -12.21
C SER A 29 -24.23 -47.90 -12.25
N VAL A 30 -23.73 -48.40 -11.10
CA VAL A 30 -22.40 -49.03 -10.95
C VAL A 30 -22.48 -50.51 -11.29
N VAL A 31 -21.68 -50.98 -12.22
CA VAL A 31 -21.40 -52.40 -12.47
C VAL A 31 -20.06 -52.77 -11.91
N SER A 32 -20.04 -53.67 -10.95
CA SER A 32 -18.82 -54.21 -10.34
C SER A 32 -18.29 -55.38 -11.18
N THR A 33 -17.03 -55.31 -11.61
CA THR A 33 -16.32 -56.48 -12.10
C THR A 33 -15.13 -56.75 -11.17
N ALA A 34 -15.12 -57.97 -10.58
CA ALA A 34 -14.03 -58.48 -9.80
C ALA A 34 -12.87 -58.89 -10.71
N ALA A 35 -11.65 -58.44 -10.44
CA ALA A 35 -10.44 -58.92 -11.07
C ALA A 35 -9.48 -59.46 -10.02
N THR A 36 -8.94 -60.65 -10.31
CA THR A 36 -8.09 -61.51 -9.52
C THR A 36 -6.74 -60.87 -9.20
N ALA A 37 -6.28 -61.08 -7.97
CA ALA A 37 -5.01 -60.63 -7.43
C ALA A 37 -3.82 -61.40 -8.04
N GLY A 38 -2.90 -60.66 -8.66
CA GLY A 38 -1.54 -61.10 -8.96
C GLY A 38 -0.56 -60.50 -7.96
N ALA A 39 0.25 -61.30 -7.28
CA ALA A 39 1.23 -60.87 -6.32
C ALA A 39 2.36 -60.06 -6.99
N ALA A 40 2.51 -58.81 -6.61
CA ALA A 40 3.62 -57.95 -7.01
C ALA A 40 4.66 -57.89 -5.86
N SER A 41 5.93 -58.00 -6.22
CA SER A 41 7.09 -57.88 -5.34
C SER A 41 7.15 -56.53 -4.64
N PRO A 42 7.74 -56.43 -3.44
CA PRO A 42 7.80 -55.17 -2.71
C PRO A 42 8.77 -54.21 -3.40
N THR A 43 8.22 -53.18 -4.00
CA THR A 43 9.00 -51.98 -4.42
C THR A 43 9.37 -51.19 -3.17
N SER A 44 10.65 -50.87 -3.03
CA SER A 44 11.18 -49.99 -1.98
C SER A 44 10.36 -48.70 -1.88
N PRO A 45 10.12 -48.19 -0.67
CA PRO A 45 9.36 -46.94 -0.53
C PRO A 45 10.11 -45.81 -1.23
N ARG A 46 9.54 -45.31 -2.30
CA ARG A 46 9.95 -44.06 -2.92
C ARG A 46 9.85 -43.00 -1.81
N ALA A 47 10.98 -42.37 -1.46
CA ALA A 47 11.01 -41.28 -0.50
C ALA A 47 9.89 -40.31 -0.83
N ALA A 48 8.97 -40.10 0.10
CA ALA A 48 7.93 -39.12 -0.04
C ALA A 48 8.62 -37.78 -0.27
N VAL A 49 8.44 -37.18 -1.45
CA VAL A 49 8.81 -35.81 -1.70
C VAL A 49 8.07 -35.01 -0.63
N ALA A 50 8.81 -34.39 0.28
CA ALA A 50 8.23 -33.59 1.34
C ALA A 50 7.34 -32.54 0.64
N SER A 51 6.03 -32.66 0.84
CA SER A 51 5.10 -31.65 0.35
C SER A 51 5.51 -30.33 1.00
N GLY A 52 5.71 -29.28 0.17
CA GLY A 52 6.04 -27.95 0.67
C GLY A 52 5.03 -27.47 1.72
N PRO A 53 5.30 -26.34 2.39
CA PRO A 53 4.40 -25.81 3.41
C PRO A 53 2.99 -25.58 2.84
N ASP A 54 1.97 -25.88 3.62
CA ASP A 54 0.57 -25.64 3.24
C ASP A 54 0.19 -24.18 3.50
N PHE A 55 0.27 -23.37 2.45
CA PHE A 55 -0.16 -21.97 2.46
C PHE A 55 -1.64 -21.79 2.08
N GLY A 56 -2.39 -22.87 1.86
CA GLY A 56 -3.78 -22.83 1.41
C GLY A 56 -3.93 -22.66 -0.12
N PRO A 57 -5.18 -22.71 -0.62
CA PRO A 57 -5.46 -22.82 -2.06
C PRO A 57 -5.17 -21.53 -2.86
N ASN A 58 -5.10 -20.39 -2.20
CA ASN A 58 -4.92 -19.08 -2.86
C ASN A 58 -3.45 -18.65 -2.95
N VAL A 59 -2.52 -19.51 -2.56
CA VAL A 59 -1.09 -19.35 -2.83
C VAL A 59 -0.71 -20.29 -3.97
N LEU A 60 -0.43 -19.71 -5.12
CA LEU A 60 0.02 -20.44 -6.29
C LEU A 60 1.55 -20.35 -6.36
N VAL A 61 2.21 -21.48 -6.19
CA VAL A 61 3.67 -21.57 -6.29
C VAL A 61 4.04 -22.10 -7.67
N PHE A 62 4.74 -21.28 -8.45
CA PHE A 62 5.24 -21.63 -9.76
C PHE A 62 6.66 -22.18 -9.67
N ASP A 63 6.90 -23.28 -10.37
CA ASP A 63 8.17 -23.95 -10.44
C ASP A 63 8.72 -23.83 -11.88
N PRO A 64 10.02 -23.56 -12.10
CA PRO A 64 10.57 -23.40 -13.43
C PRO A 64 10.51 -24.69 -14.30
N SER A 65 10.16 -25.84 -13.72
CA SER A 65 9.88 -27.07 -14.48
C SER A 65 8.48 -27.11 -15.09
N MET A 66 7.57 -26.22 -14.66
CA MET A 66 6.23 -26.09 -15.27
C MET A 66 6.34 -25.49 -16.66
N THR A 67 5.48 -25.91 -17.57
CA THR A 67 5.42 -25.31 -18.90
C THR A 67 4.91 -23.88 -18.81
N ARG A 68 5.38 -23.00 -19.73
CA ARG A 68 4.91 -21.61 -19.79
C ARG A 68 3.39 -21.55 -19.95
N SER A 69 2.77 -22.43 -20.76
CA SER A 69 1.33 -22.47 -20.97
C SER A 69 0.54 -22.84 -19.69
N GLU A 70 1.05 -23.73 -18.85
CA GLU A 70 0.44 -24.06 -17.57
C GLU A 70 0.48 -22.87 -16.60
N ILE A 71 1.60 -22.16 -16.56
CA ILE A 71 1.74 -20.96 -15.75
C ILE A 71 0.79 -19.88 -16.25
N GLN A 72 0.80 -19.61 -17.58
CA GLN A 72 -0.05 -18.59 -18.20
C GLN A 72 -1.53 -18.83 -17.88
N ALA A 73 -2.01 -20.06 -18.04
CA ALA A 73 -3.40 -20.39 -17.77
C ALA A 73 -3.81 -20.09 -16.31
N LYS A 74 -2.91 -20.30 -15.35
CA LYS A 74 -3.17 -20.03 -13.94
C LYS A 74 -3.15 -18.52 -13.61
N VAL A 75 -2.16 -17.79 -14.11
CA VAL A 75 -2.08 -16.33 -13.86
C VAL A 75 -3.22 -15.59 -14.56
N ASP A 76 -3.62 -16.01 -15.77
CA ASP A 76 -4.75 -15.45 -16.50
C ASP A 76 -6.08 -15.73 -15.78
N ALA A 77 -6.26 -16.91 -15.19
CA ALA A 77 -7.45 -17.23 -14.42
C ALA A 77 -7.59 -16.34 -13.17
N VAL A 78 -6.49 -16.09 -12.46
CA VAL A 78 -6.48 -15.15 -11.32
C VAL A 78 -6.75 -13.73 -11.81
N ALA A 79 -6.08 -13.29 -12.88
CA ALA A 79 -6.30 -11.96 -13.45
C ALA A 79 -7.76 -11.75 -13.86
N ALA A 80 -8.37 -12.70 -14.58
CA ALA A 80 -9.76 -12.62 -15.01
C ALA A 80 -10.75 -12.44 -13.84
N GLN A 81 -10.47 -13.04 -12.68
CA GLN A 81 -11.26 -12.88 -11.48
C GLN A 81 -11.00 -11.52 -10.78
N GLN A 82 -9.73 -11.09 -10.73
CA GLN A 82 -9.30 -10.02 -9.85
C GLN A 82 -9.25 -8.63 -10.51
N LEU A 83 -9.27 -8.53 -11.85
CA LEU A 83 -9.16 -7.21 -12.52
C LEU A 83 -10.32 -6.26 -12.18
N THR A 84 -11.51 -6.77 -11.87
CA THR A 84 -12.70 -5.97 -11.50
C THR A 84 -13.16 -6.19 -10.06
N ASN A 85 -12.38 -6.91 -9.24
CA ASN A 85 -12.77 -7.39 -7.91
C ASN A 85 -12.40 -6.39 -6.80
N GLN A 86 -12.68 -5.09 -6.99
CA GLN A 86 -12.25 -4.02 -6.07
C GLN A 86 -12.67 -4.25 -4.61
N PHE A 87 -13.86 -4.82 -4.38
CA PHE A 87 -14.41 -5.05 -3.05
C PHE A 87 -14.71 -6.52 -2.74
N GLY A 88 -14.16 -7.44 -3.53
CA GLY A 88 -14.34 -8.88 -3.29
C GLY A 88 -13.54 -9.42 -2.13
N THR A 89 -13.77 -10.67 -1.83
CA THR A 89 -13.17 -11.39 -0.68
C THR A 89 -11.92 -12.19 -1.06
N GLU A 90 -11.71 -12.44 -2.35
CA GLU A 90 -10.61 -13.26 -2.84
C GLU A 90 -9.29 -12.50 -2.74
N ARG A 91 -8.26 -13.22 -2.29
CA ARG A 91 -6.88 -12.75 -2.19
C ARG A 91 -5.97 -13.83 -2.72
N TYR A 92 -4.93 -13.43 -3.45
CA TYR A 92 -3.98 -14.38 -4.07
C TYR A 92 -2.54 -13.95 -3.85
N ALA A 93 -1.66 -14.96 -3.68
CA ALA A 93 -0.22 -14.79 -3.79
C ALA A 93 0.31 -15.69 -4.91
N LEU A 94 0.91 -15.07 -5.92
CA LEU A 94 1.55 -15.72 -7.07
C LEU A 94 3.06 -15.74 -6.83
N LEU A 95 3.58 -16.86 -6.37
CA LEU A 95 4.93 -17.01 -5.88
C LEU A 95 5.80 -17.80 -6.86
N PHE A 96 6.88 -17.22 -7.34
CA PHE A 96 7.78 -17.81 -8.32
C PHE A 96 9.06 -18.32 -7.64
N LYS A 97 9.33 -19.64 -7.70
CA LYS A 97 10.58 -20.23 -7.20
C LYS A 97 11.79 -19.70 -7.98
N PRO A 98 13.01 -19.77 -7.41
CA PRO A 98 14.23 -19.45 -8.16
C PRO A 98 14.31 -20.16 -9.50
N GLY A 99 14.59 -19.40 -10.57
CA GLY A 99 14.69 -19.89 -11.94
C GLY A 99 14.22 -18.89 -12.99
N THR A 100 14.11 -19.33 -14.23
CA THR A 100 13.73 -18.51 -15.37
C THR A 100 12.39 -18.95 -15.93
N TYR A 101 11.50 -18.00 -16.20
CA TYR A 101 10.15 -18.20 -16.69
C TYR A 101 9.93 -17.47 -18.01
N GLY A 102 9.32 -18.15 -18.97
CA GLY A 102 9.19 -17.63 -20.35
C GLY A 102 10.53 -17.54 -21.09
N SER A 103 10.47 -17.06 -22.32
CA SER A 103 11.65 -16.85 -23.17
C SER A 103 11.43 -15.67 -24.12
N ALA A 104 12.45 -15.28 -24.88
CA ALA A 104 12.34 -14.23 -25.89
C ALA A 104 11.31 -14.57 -27.00
N THR A 105 11.12 -15.85 -27.30
CA THR A 105 10.20 -16.34 -28.36
C THR A 105 8.86 -16.84 -27.80
N ASP A 106 8.78 -17.14 -26.52
CA ASP A 106 7.55 -17.56 -25.82
C ASP A 106 7.48 -16.87 -24.44
N PRO A 107 7.21 -15.56 -24.42
CA PRO A 107 7.20 -14.75 -23.19
C PRO A 107 6.01 -15.07 -22.29
N LEU A 108 6.20 -14.84 -20.98
CA LEU A 108 5.13 -14.90 -19.98
C LEU A 108 4.64 -13.47 -19.70
N ASN A 109 3.49 -13.11 -20.25
CA ASN A 109 2.88 -11.79 -20.05
C ASN A 109 1.53 -11.95 -19.36
N PHE A 110 1.28 -11.22 -18.26
CA PHE A 110 0.00 -11.29 -17.57
C PHE A 110 -0.31 -10.00 -16.81
N GLN A 111 -1.59 -9.82 -16.47
CA GLN A 111 -2.06 -8.69 -15.69
C GLN A 111 -2.21 -9.04 -14.21
N VAL A 112 -2.08 -8.01 -13.36
CA VAL A 112 -2.30 -8.11 -11.91
C VAL A 112 -3.54 -7.32 -11.53
N GLY A 113 -4.51 -7.99 -10.93
CA GLY A 113 -5.74 -7.40 -10.42
C GLY A 113 -5.69 -7.10 -8.92
N TYR A 114 -6.85 -6.74 -8.36
CA TYR A 114 -7.00 -6.45 -6.93
C TYR A 114 -6.59 -7.62 -6.04
N TYR A 115 -6.03 -7.32 -4.88
CA TYR A 115 -5.65 -8.29 -3.85
C TYR A 115 -4.76 -9.43 -4.37
N THR A 116 -3.92 -9.11 -5.33
CA THR A 116 -2.97 -10.05 -5.91
C THR A 116 -1.55 -9.58 -5.63
N GLU A 117 -0.79 -10.40 -4.93
CA GLU A 117 0.65 -10.25 -4.76
C GLU A 117 1.37 -11.12 -5.79
N VAL A 118 2.38 -10.56 -6.45
CA VAL A 118 3.34 -11.30 -7.28
C VAL A 118 4.71 -11.18 -6.65
N ALA A 119 5.33 -12.30 -6.28
CA ALA A 119 6.62 -12.28 -5.63
C ALA A 119 7.56 -13.39 -6.08
N GLY A 120 8.85 -13.06 -6.20
CA GLY A 120 9.92 -14.04 -6.35
C GLY A 120 10.32 -14.64 -5.01
N LEU A 121 10.49 -15.96 -4.97
CA LEU A 121 10.99 -16.71 -3.81
C LEU A 121 12.51 -16.88 -3.83
N GLY A 122 13.23 -15.97 -4.47
CA GLY A 122 14.69 -15.89 -4.42
C GLY A 122 15.19 -15.14 -3.19
N GLN A 123 16.43 -15.36 -2.80
CA GLN A 123 17.10 -14.52 -1.78
C GLN A 123 17.41 -13.13 -2.33
N SER A 124 17.58 -13.03 -3.64
CA SER A 124 17.81 -11.79 -4.39
C SER A 124 16.86 -11.70 -5.59
N PRO A 125 16.50 -10.49 -6.05
CA PRO A 125 15.67 -10.31 -7.25
C PRO A 125 16.21 -11.03 -8.51
N GLY A 126 17.53 -11.19 -8.63
CA GLY A 126 18.16 -11.88 -9.76
C GLY A 126 17.95 -13.40 -9.77
N ASP A 127 17.50 -13.99 -8.67
CA ASP A 127 17.27 -15.43 -8.58
C ASP A 127 15.99 -15.88 -9.30
N VAL A 128 15.05 -14.96 -9.54
CA VAL A 128 13.79 -15.20 -10.25
C VAL A 128 13.72 -14.28 -11.45
N VAL A 129 13.81 -14.84 -12.63
CA VAL A 129 13.86 -14.09 -13.90
C VAL A 129 12.63 -14.41 -14.75
N LEU A 130 11.85 -13.40 -15.06
CA LEU A 130 10.69 -13.50 -15.94
C LEU A 130 11.01 -12.81 -17.28
N ASN A 131 11.01 -13.58 -18.37
CA ASN A 131 11.07 -13.03 -19.72
C ASN A 131 9.63 -12.77 -20.19
N GLY A 132 9.20 -11.51 -20.16
CA GLY A 132 7.82 -11.13 -20.41
C GLY A 132 7.47 -9.80 -19.77
N SER A 133 6.28 -9.72 -19.14
CA SER A 133 5.82 -8.54 -18.39
C SER A 133 4.78 -8.90 -17.34
N ILE A 134 4.67 -8.04 -16.33
CA ILE A 134 3.67 -8.14 -15.26
C ILE A 134 2.94 -6.79 -15.19
N ASP A 135 1.78 -6.70 -15.82
CA ASP A 135 1.19 -5.43 -16.17
C ASP A 135 -0.02 -5.05 -15.31
N VAL A 136 -0.17 -3.75 -15.06
CA VAL A 136 -1.41 -3.13 -14.64
C VAL A 136 -1.77 -2.05 -15.65
N TYR A 137 -2.94 -2.17 -16.27
CA TYR A 137 -3.47 -1.21 -17.22
C TYR A 137 -4.57 -0.36 -16.60
N ASN A 138 -4.95 0.74 -17.28
CA ASN A 138 -6.15 1.48 -16.94
C ASN A 138 -7.39 0.59 -16.96
N GLN A 139 -8.35 0.92 -16.11
CA GLN A 139 -9.69 0.35 -16.18
C GLN A 139 -10.57 1.23 -17.06
N CYS A 140 -11.13 0.64 -18.11
CA CYS A 140 -11.95 1.34 -19.07
C CYS A 140 -13.44 1.02 -18.84
N ASN A 141 -14.20 2.01 -18.35
CA ASN A 141 -15.62 1.90 -18.09
C ASN A 141 -16.37 3.06 -18.76
N SER A 142 -17.40 2.75 -19.55
CA SER A 142 -18.31 3.75 -20.15
C SER A 142 -17.60 4.88 -20.90
N GLY A 143 -16.47 4.59 -21.57
CA GLY A 143 -15.70 5.56 -22.34
C GLY A 143 -14.65 6.35 -21.57
N SER A 144 -14.50 6.10 -20.28
CA SER A 144 -13.40 6.63 -19.45
C SER A 144 -12.43 5.51 -19.10
N CYS A 145 -11.14 5.74 -19.29
CA CYS A 145 -10.07 4.80 -18.95
C CYS A 145 -9.17 5.46 -17.89
N ILE A 146 -9.23 4.97 -16.65
CA ILE A 146 -8.52 5.58 -15.50
C ILE A 146 -7.79 4.51 -14.69
N ALA A 147 -6.79 4.92 -13.93
CA ALA A 147 -6.09 4.09 -12.95
C ALA A 147 -6.36 4.52 -11.49
N LEU A 148 -7.26 5.49 -11.25
CA LEU A 148 -7.56 6.02 -9.92
C LEU A 148 -7.95 4.95 -8.90
N ASN A 149 -8.61 3.87 -9.34
CA ASN A 149 -9.04 2.78 -8.48
C ASN A 149 -8.12 1.55 -8.54
N ASN A 150 -6.94 1.64 -9.14
CA ASN A 150 -6.02 0.50 -9.24
C ASN A 150 -5.24 0.26 -7.94
N PHE A 151 -5.95 -0.06 -6.86
CA PHE A 151 -5.46 -0.30 -5.51
C PHE A 151 -5.10 -1.78 -5.25
N TRP A 152 -4.52 -2.04 -4.08
CA TRP A 152 -4.37 -3.35 -3.41
C TRP A 152 -3.78 -4.43 -4.31
N ARG A 153 -2.57 -4.21 -4.78
CA ARG A 153 -1.74 -5.21 -5.47
C ARG A 153 -0.28 -4.99 -5.12
N SER A 154 0.57 -5.97 -5.37
CA SER A 154 1.99 -5.77 -5.11
C SER A 154 2.85 -6.60 -6.05
N LEU A 155 4.05 -6.10 -6.33
CA LEU A 155 5.06 -6.76 -7.13
C LEU A 155 6.39 -6.71 -6.40
N SER A 156 7.02 -7.87 -6.16
CA SER A 156 8.23 -7.89 -5.35
C SER A 156 9.24 -8.98 -5.70
N ASN A 157 10.51 -8.68 -5.42
CA ASN A 157 11.64 -9.61 -5.33
C ASN A 157 11.85 -10.48 -6.58
N LEU A 158 11.84 -9.88 -7.78
CA LEU A 158 12.10 -10.57 -9.05
C LEU A 158 12.68 -9.63 -10.12
N THR A 159 13.19 -10.23 -11.18
CA THR A 159 13.70 -9.53 -12.37
C THR A 159 12.77 -9.76 -13.56
N ILE A 160 12.38 -8.70 -14.24
CA ILE A 160 11.63 -8.72 -15.51
C ILE A 160 12.59 -8.35 -16.65
N ASN A 161 12.79 -9.28 -17.56
CA ASN A 161 13.37 -9.00 -18.88
C ASN A 161 12.21 -8.68 -19.81
N LEU A 162 11.94 -7.41 -20.00
CA LEU A 162 10.78 -6.95 -20.77
C LEU A 162 10.79 -7.54 -22.18
N THR A 163 9.80 -8.34 -22.47
CA THR A 163 9.65 -9.07 -23.72
C THR A 163 8.19 -9.02 -24.19
N LYS A 164 7.90 -8.09 -25.09
CA LYS A 164 6.57 -7.87 -25.68
C LYS A 164 6.70 -7.71 -27.20
N PRO A 165 6.97 -8.77 -27.94
CA PRO A 165 7.15 -8.69 -29.39
C PRO A 165 5.85 -8.18 -30.06
N ASN A 166 5.99 -7.20 -30.94
CA ASN A 166 4.89 -6.61 -31.72
C ASN A 166 3.78 -5.92 -30.91
N ALA A 167 4.07 -5.50 -29.67
CA ALA A 167 3.07 -4.92 -28.76
C ALA A 167 2.71 -3.46 -29.10
N GLY A 168 3.40 -2.79 -30.02
CA GLY A 168 3.13 -1.39 -30.37
C GLY A 168 3.22 -0.46 -29.17
N CYS A 169 2.12 0.27 -28.87
CA CYS A 169 2.04 1.14 -27.71
C CYS A 169 2.32 0.40 -26.39
N TYR A 170 1.90 -0.86 -26.28
CA TYR A 170 2.07 -1.69 -25.08
C TYR A 170 3.46 -2.35 -24.96
N SER A 171 4.49 -1.80 -25.59
CA SER A 171 5.85 -2.37 -25.57
C SER A 171 6.66 -2.11 -24.28
N ARG A 172 6.07 -1.46 -23.27
CA ARG A 172 6.67 -1.16 -21.98
C ARG A 172 6.14 -2.07 -20.88
N GLU A 173 6.80 -2.09 -19.73
CA GLU A 173 6.22 -2.59 -18.48
C GLU A 173 5.22 -1.57 -17.97
N PHE A 174 3.97 -1.97 -17.73
CA PHE A 174 2.90 -1.09 -17.28
C PHE A 174 2.61 -1.32 -15.81
N TRP A 175 2.83 -0.29 -15.00
CA TRP A 175 2.42 -0.28 -13.60
C TRP A 175 1.52 0.92 -13.34
N ALA A 176 0.36 0.95 -14.02
CA ALA A 176 -0.63 2.03 -13.91
C ALA A 176 -1.49 1.84 -12.66
N VAL A 177 -0.96 2.26 -11.52
CA VAL A 177 -1.54 2.03 -10.19
C VAL A 177 -1.83 3.34 -9.47
N SER A 178 -2.62 3.25 -8.41
CA SER A 178 -2.80 4.24 -7.37
C SER A 178 -2.31 3.70 -6.02
N GLN A 179 -2.80 4.20 -4.89
CA GLN A 179 -2.32 3.86 -3.55
C GLN A 179 -2.38 2.34 -3.26
N ALA A 180 -1.62 1.90 -2.28
CA ALA A 180 -1.56 0.50 -1.83
C ALA A 180 -1.21 -0.51 -2.95
N ALA A 181 -0.30 -0.12 -3.81
CA ALA A 181 0.18 -0.95 -4.90
C ALA A 181 1.72 -0.88 -5.06
N PRO A 182 2.48 -1.26 -4.01
CA PRO A 182 3.93 -1.12 -3.99
C PRO A 182 4.63 -2.04 -5.00
N MET A 183 5.74 -1.51 -5.53
CA MET A 183 6.77 -2.27 -6.23
C MET A 183 8.05 -2.25 -5.38
N ARG A 184 8.52 -3.41 -4.92
CA ARG A 184 9.69 -3.51 -4.02
C ARG A 184 10.67 -4.57 -4.47
N ARG A 185 11.97 -4.24 -4.47
CA ARG A 185 13.04 -5.21 -4.83
C ARG A 185 12.80 -5.80 -6.22
N VAL A 186 12.43 -4.97 -7.19
CA VAL A 186 12.18 -5.39 -8.58
C VAL A 186 13.26 -4.82 -9.49
N GLN A 187 13.79 -5.64 -10.39
CA GLN A 187 14.59 -5.17 -11.49
C GLN A 187 13.78 -5.27 -12.79
N VAL A 188 13.65 -4.15 -13.51
CA VAL A 188 13.08 -4.14 -14.85
C VAL A 188 14.18 -3.82 -15.88
N ASN A 189 14.52 -4.81 -16.69
CA ASN A 189 15.40 -4.65 -17.84
C ASN A 189 14.57 -4.22 -19.06
N GLY A 190 14.30 -2.93 -19.14
CA GLY A 190 13.41 -2.31 -20.11
C GLY A 190 12.91 -0.96 -19.61
N SER A 191 11.93 -0.40 -20.32
CA SER A 191 11.27 0.84 -19.92
C SER A 191 9.96 0.55 -19.19
N THR A 192 9.67 1.33 -18.14
CA THR A 192 8.46 1.24 -17.33
C THR A 192 7.60 2.46 -17.55
N THR A 193 6.28 2.30 -17.58
CA THR A 193 5.33 3.39 -17.53
C THR A 193 4.39 3.21 -16.34
N LEU A 194 4.19 4.30 -15.61
CA LEU A 194 3.31 4.32 -14.42
C LEU A 194 1.89 4.77 -14.76
N MET A 195 1.60 4.91 -16.05
CA MET A 195 0.30 5.26 -16.59
C MET A 195 0.08 4.58 -17.93
N ASP A 196 -1.14 4.11 -18.20
CA ASP A 196 -1.50 3.52 -19.49
C ASP A 196 -1.93 4.61 -20.48
N TYR A 197 -0.97 5.10 -21.27
CA TYR A 197 -1.24 6.06 -22.34
C TYR A 197 -1.85 5.45 -23.61
N CYS A 198 -1.92 4.13 -23.71
CA CYS A 198 -2.44 3.47 -24.90
C CYS A 198 -3.97 3.61 -25.00
N THR A 199 -4.63 3.78 -23.88
CA THR A 199 -6.09 4.02 -23.80
C THR A 199 -6.47 5.51 -23.74
N GLY A 200 -5.48 6.39 -23.83
CA GLY A 200 -5.65 7.84 -23.74
C GLY A 200 -5.17 8.40 -22.38
N PRO A 201 -4.92 9.72 -22.31
CA PRO A 201 -4.51 10.33 -21.06
C PRO A 201 -5.64 10.23 -20.05
N SER A 202 -5.34 9.70 -18.88
CA SER A 202 -6.27 9.59 -17.79
C SER A 202 -5.54 9.76 -16.45
N PHE A 203 -6.24 9.56 -15.34
CA PHE A 203 -5.74 9.92 -14.03
C PHE A 203 -5.31 8.68 -13.23
N ALA A 204 -4.27 8.88 -12.41
CA ALA A 204 -3.87 7.97 -11.34
C ALA A 204 -3.40 8.79 -10.14
N SER A 205 -3.67 8.34 -8.93
CA SER A 205 -3.49 9.12 -7.71
C SER A 205 -2.28 8.71 -6.88
N GLY A 206 -1.22 8.22 -7.54
CA GLY A 206 0.04 7.96 -6.86
C GLY A 206 0.35 6.50 -6.63
N GLY A 207 1.59 6.24 -6.26
CA GLY A 207 2.09 4.90 -5.98
C GLY A 207 3.44 4.96 -5.28
N PHE A 208 4.01 3.79 -5.08
CA PHE A 208 5.21 3.60 -4.29
C PHE A 208 6.18 2.61 -4.95
N ILE A 209 7.44 3.02 -5.09
CA ILE A 209 8.53 2.15 -5.55
C ILE A 209 9.69 2.23 -4.56
N ALA A 210 10.21 1.07 -4.12
CA ALA A 210 11.34 1.03 -3.21
C ALA A 210 12.32 -0.11 -3.55
N ASP A 211 13.58 0.06 -3.14
CA ASP A 211 14.63 -0.96 -3.20
C ASP A 211 14.74 -1.64 -4.57
N SER A 212 14.51 -0.90 -5.67
CA SER A 212 14.35 -1.44 -7.01
C SER A 212 15.39 -0.90 -7.99
N ARG A 213 15.54 -1.56 -9.14
CA ARG A 213 16.37 -1.09 -10.25
C ARG A 213 15.53 -1.03 -11.51
N LEU A 214 15.32 0.17 -12.01
CA LEU A 214 14.52 0.42 -13.19
C LEU A 214 15.35 1.10 -14.28
N GLY A 215 14.98 0.90 -15.54
CA GLY A 215 15.51 1.64 -16.67
C GLY A 215 14.91 3.03 -16.76
N GLU A 216 14.45 3.38 -17.96
CA GLU A 216 13.65 4.58 -18.20
C GLU A 216 12.27 4.42 -17.56
N VAL A 217 11.84 5.42 -16.78
CA VAL A 217 10.50 5.48 -16.19
C VAL A 217 9.75 6.67 -16.75
N VAL A 218 8.55 6.41 -17.29
CA VAL A 218 7.60 7.43 -17.71
C VAL A 218 6.48 7.49 -16.68
N ASN A 219 6.47 8.57 -15.89
CA ASN A 219 5.49 8.72 -14.81
C ASN A 219 4.08 9.02 -15.35
N GLY A 220 3.98 9.87 -16.35
CA GLY A 220 2.74 10.13 -17.03
C GLY A 220 1.78 11.05 -16.28
N SER A 221 0.52 10.65 -16.20
CA SER A 221 -0.56 11.41 -15.54
C SER A 221 -0.70 11.08 -14.05
N GLN A 222 0.32 10.55 -13.41
CA GLN A 222 0.36 10.34 -11.98
C GLN A 222 0.35 11.69 -11.24
N GLN A 223 -0.65 11.91 -10.43
CA GLN A 223 -0.82 13.15 -9.67
C GLN A 223 0.31 13.34 -8.67
N GLN A 224 0.67 12.28 -7.98
CA GLN A 224 1.80 12.19 -7.06
C GLN A 224 2.46 10.82 -7.16
N PHE A 225 3.74 10.72 -6.78
CA PHE A 225 4.44 9.44 -6.74
C PHE A 225 5.64 9.50 -5.80
N TYR A 226 5.90 8.41 -5.09
CA TYR A 226 7.05 8.32 -4.22
C TYR A 226 8.00 7.19 -4.61
N VAL A 227 9.29 7.50 -4.67
CA VAL A 227 10.35 6.54 -4.98
C VAL A 227 11.47 6.66 -3.95
N ARG A 228 11.86 5.56 -3.33
CA ARG A 228 12.99 5.55 -2.39
C ARG A 228 13.99 4.42 -2.63
N ASN A 229 15.25 4.65 -2.26
CA ASN A 229 16.31 3.63 -2.31
C ASN A 229 16.35 2.83 -3.62
N THR A 230 16.14 3.48 -4.73
CA THR A 230 15.99 2.88 -6.06
C THR A 230 17.08 3.41 -6.99
N SER A 231 17.42 2.67 -8.04
CA SER A 231 18.28 3.12 -9.12
C SER A 231 17.48 3.27 -10.41
N LEU A 232 17.53 4.44 -11.04
CA LEU A 232 16.85 4.77 -12.30
C LEU A 232 17.87 5.15 -13.37
N THR A 233 17.56 4.86 -14.64
CA THR A 233 18.29 5.44 -15.77
C THR A 233 17.78 6.85 -16.08
N SER A 234 16.47 7.04 -16.06
CA SER A 234 15.81 8.33 -16.22
C SER A 234 14.38 8.29 -15.67
N TRP A 235 13.86 9.48 -15.39
CA TRP A 235 12.47 9.71 -15.00
C TRP A 235 11.92 10.87 -15.83
N THR A 236 10.75 10.72 -16.40
CA THR A 236 10.10 11.74 -17.21
C THR A 236 8.66 11.95 -16.77
N ASN A 237 8.21 13.16 -16.96
CA ASN A 237 6.89 13.65 -16.56
C ASN A 237 6.70 13.71 -15.03
N GLY A 238 5.63 14.29 -14.64
CA GLY A 238 5.15 14.46 -13.28
C GLY A 238 4.04 15.49 -13.30
N VAL A 239 2.98 15.29 -12.51
CA VAL A 239 1.88 16.24 -12.54
C VAL A 239 2.02 17.25 -11.40
N TRP A 240 1.91 16.81 -10.13
CA TRP A 240 1.89 17.79 -9.03
C TRP A 240 2.91 17.53 -7.93
N ASN A 241 3.19 16.26 -7.58
CA ASN A 241 4.06 15.95 -6.46
C ASN A 241 4.84 14.65 -6.70
N GLN A 242 6.11 14.77 -7.06
CA GLN A 242 6.99 13.64 -7.32
C GLN A 242 8.16 13.71 -6.33
N VAL A 243 8.25 12.72 -5.44
CA VAL A 243 9.21 12.73 -4.35
C VAL A 243 10.20 11.56 -4.48
N PHE A 244 11.47 11.86 -4.29
CA PHE A 244 12.57 10.91 -4.36
C PHE A 244 13.42 11.00 -3.10
N SER A 245 13.74 9.87 -2.46
CA SER A 245 14.71 9.84 -1.38
C SER A 245 15.69 8.68 -1.56
N GLY A 246 17.00 8.98 -1.50
CA GLY A 246 18.05 7.99 -1.69
C GLY A 246 18.02 7.31 -3.07
N VAL A 247 17.56 7.99 -4.11
CA VAL A 247 17.40 7.44 -5.47
C VAL A 247 18.56 7.84 -6.35
N THR A 248 19.31 6.84 -6.86
CA THR A 248 20.35 7.07 -7.85
C THR A 248 19.71 7.30 -9.24
N GLY A 249 20.06 8.40 -9.89
CA GLY A 249 19.49 8.79 -11.18
C GLY A 249 18.13 9.48 -11.09
N ALA A 250 17.71 9.90 -9.90
CA ALA A 250 16.54 10.76 -9.72
C ALA A 250 16.71 12.10 -10.45
N PRO A 251 15.60 12.74 -10.88
CA PRO A 251 15.64 14.13 -11.30
C PRO A 251 16.24 15.04 -10.21
N ALA A 252 16.88 16.13 -10.63
CA ALA A 252 17.34 17.14 -9.69
C ALA A 252 16.15 17.80 -8.96
N GLN A 253 16.39 18.29 -7.74
CA GLN A 253 15.40 19.12 -7.01
C GLN A 253 14.84 20.21 -7.92
N CYS A 254 13.52 20.26 -8.02
CA CYS A 254 12.80 21.23 -8.86
C CYS A 254 11.37 21.39 -8.35
N PHE A 255 11.21 22.15 -7.29
CA PHE A 255 9.89 22.44 -6.74
C PHE A 255 9.77 23.94 -6.41
N PRO A 256 8.67 24.62 -6.76
CA PRO A 256 7.61 24.15 -7.65
C PRO A 256 8.10 23.91 -9.08
N ALA A 257 7.26 23.28 -9.92
CA ALA A 257 7.61 23.01 -11.32
C ALA A 257 8.05 24.27 -12.07
N GLN A 258 9.16 24.17 -12.80
CA GLN A 258 9.70 25.26 -13.61
C GLN A 258 10.04 24.74 -15.00
N SER A 259 9.92 25.60 -16.02
CA SER A 259 10.25 25.24 -17.42
C SER A 259 11.73 24.83 -17.61
N SER A 260 12.61 25.27 -16.73
CA SER A 260 14.06 25.01 -16.79
C SER A 260 14.45 23.61 -16.29
N CYS A 261 13.61 22.95 -15.48
CA CYS A 261 13.96 21.68 -14.84
C CYS A 261 12.88 20.59 -14.97
N GLY A 262 11.71 20.89 -15.52
CA GLY A 262 10.67 19.92 -15.83
C GLY A 262 9.91 19.32 -14.66
N GLY A 263 10.20 19.74 -13.39
CA GLY A 263 9.55 19.26 -12.17
C GLY A 263 8.04 19.20 -12.20
N PRO A 264 7.32 18.97 -11.10
CA PRO A 264 7.70 19.22 -9.69
C PRO A 264 8.40 18.02 -9.04
N TYR A 265 9.65 18.19 -8.66
CA TYR A 265 10.46 17.14 -8.07
C TYR A 265 11.03 17.57 -6.72
N THR A 266 10.68 16.81 -5.66
CA THR A 266 11.33 16.91 -4.35
C THR A 266 12.35 15.78 -4.26
N THR A 267 13.64 16.10 -4.13
CA THR A 267 14.71 15.10 -4.22
C THR A 267 15.66 15.20 -3.02
N LEU A 268 15.62 14.18 -2.16
CA LEU A 268 16.53 14.01 -1.04
C LEU A 268 17.66 13.05 -1.42
N ALA A 269 18.90 13.43 -1.09
CA ALA A 269 20.08 12.60 -1.38
C ALA A 269 20.03 11.22 -0.71
N THR A 270 19.38 11.12 0.46
CA THR A 270 19.26 9.89 1.24
C THR A 270 17.84 9.75 1.81
N THR A 271 17.43 8.52 2.10
CA THR A 271 16.26 8.23 2.91
C THR A 271 16.65 8.30 4.39
N PRO A 272 15.99 9.11 5.24
CA PRO A 272 16.42 9.35 6.61
C PRO A 272 16.52 8.09 7.48
N ALA A 273 15.47 7.29 7.47
CA ALA A 273 15.43 5.96 8.08
C ALA A 273 14.61 5.02 7.20
N SER A 274 15.05 3.78 7.06
CA SER A 274 14.36 2.76 6.29
C SER A 274 14.60 1.38 6.89
N ARG A 275 13.61 0.50 6.76
CA ARG A 275 13.73 -0.94 6.95
C ARG A 275 12.93 -1.60 5.84
N GLU A 276 13.61 -2.38 4.98
CA GLU A 276 12.92 -3.00 3.86
C GLU A 276 11.97 -4.09 4.36
N LYS A 277 10.87 -4.30 3.60
CA LYS A 277 9.84 -5.29 3.93
C LYS A 277 10.44 -6.69 4.08
N PRO A 278 10.11 -7.44 5.13
CA PRO A 278 10.42 -8.87 5.22
C PRO A 278 9.83 -9.66 4.05
N TYR A 279 10.56 -10.65 3.55
CA TYR A 279 10.11 -11.43 2.40
C TYR A 279 10.36 -12.94 2.55
N LEU A 280 9.43 -13.71 2.01
CA LEU A 280 9.53 -15.17 1.94
C LEU A 280 10.51 -15.57 0.83
N TYR A 281 11.41 -16.52 1.08
CA TYR A 281 12.31 -17.06 0.08
C TYR A 281 12.61 -18.54 0.30
N ILE A 282 13.20 -19.20 -0.69
CA ILE A 282 13.67 -20.58 -0.62
C ILE A 282 15.20 -20.57 -0.58
N ASP A 283 15.77 -21.18 0.44
CA ASP A 283 17.23 -21.30 0.58
C ASP A 283 17.83 -22.35 -0.38
N ALA A 284 19.16 -22.43 -0.42
CA ALA A 284 19.87 -23.37 -1.30
C ALA A 284 19.60 -24.85 -0.99
N GLN A 285 19.03 -25.17 0.16
CA GLN A 285 18.63 -26.51 0.58
C GLN A 285 17.15 -26.81 0.26
N GLY A 286 16.42 -25.84 -0.33
CA GLY A 286 15.00 -25.96 -0.65
C GLY A 286 14.07 -25.65 0.52
N GLY A 287 14.59 -25.14 1.63
CA GLY A 287 13.84 -24.75 2.81
C GLY A 287 13.19 -23.36 2.65
N TYR A 288 11.91 -23.24 3.03
CA TYR A 288 11.26 -21.94 3.09
C TYR A 288 11.72 -21.15 4.31
N ARG A 289 12.06 -19.89 4.08
CA ARG A 289 12.57 -18.97 5.10
C ARG A 289 11.96 -17.58 4.91
N VAL A 290 11.94 -16.78 5.95
CA VAL A 290 11.63 -15.35 5.89
C VAL A 290 12.92 -14.57 6.19
N PHE A 291 13.29 -13.68 5.28
CA PHE A 291 14.39 -12.75 5.46
C PHE A 291 13.86 -11.44 6.02
N VAL A 292 14.50 -10.93 7.06
CA VAL A 292 14.20 -9.64 7.70
C VAL A 292 15.40 -8.72 7.48
N PRO A 293 15.29 -7.69 6.64
CA PRO A 293 16.36 -6.75 6.40
C PRO A 293 16.68 -5.88 7.63
N ASP A 294 17.95 -5.53 7.79
CA ASP A 294 18.39 -4.59 8.83
C ASP A 294 17.83 -3.18 8.56
N ALA A 295 17.54 -2.44 9.61
CA ALA A 295 17.25 -1.03 9.51
C ALA A 295 18.50 -0.23 9.07
N ALA A 296 18.29 0.84 8.31
CA ALA A 296 19.32 1.70 7.80
C ALA A 296 18.98 3.18 8.03
N LYS A 297 19.98 4.03 8.23
CA LYS A 297 19.86 5.49 8.30
C LYS A 297 20.63 6.11 7.15
N ASN A 298 20.09 7.20 6.60
CA ASN A 298 20.67 7.92 5.47
C ASN A 298 21.04 6.98 4.32
N SER A 299 20.13 6.07 3.95
CA SER A 299 20.35 5.06 2.93
C SER A 299 20.12 5.60 1.52
N ALA A 300 20.81 5.00 0.54
CA ALA A 300 20.62 5.33 -0.88
C ALA A 300 20.90 4.10 -1.77
N GLY A 301 20.14 4.00 -2.85
CA GLY A 301 20.20 2.90 -3.81
C GLY A 301 19.67 1.58 -3.26
N PRO A 302 19.49 0.57 -4.13
CA PRO A 302 18.96 -0.74 -3.75
C PRO A 302 19.90 -1.50 -2.81
N THR A 303 19.34 -2.15 -1.77
CA THR A 303 20.10 -2.88 -0.74
C THR A 303 20.84 -4.11 -1.28
N TRP A 304 20.41 -4.63 -2.42
CA TRP A 304 20.92 -5.85 -3.07
C TRP A 304 21.81 -5.60 -4.30
N SER A 305 22.17 -4.33 -4.56
CA SER A 305 22.81 -3.96 -5.83
C SER A 305 24.29 -4.35 -5.94
N SER A 306 25.05 -4.30 -4.88
CA SER A 306 26.51 -4.55 -4.86
C SER A 306 26.96 -5.59 -3.84
N THR A 307 26.13 -5.81 -2.83
CA THR A 307 26.34 -6.79 -1.76
C THR A 307 25.00 -7.46 -1.45
N PRO A 308 24.99 -8.67 -0.89
CA PRO A 308 23.76 -9.23 -0.35
C PRO A 308 23.12 -8.28 0.65
N THR A 309 21.79 -8.18 0.64
CA THR A 309 21.04 -7.42 1.64
C THR A 309 21.43 -7.87 3.04
N ARG A 310 21.75 -6.93 3.92
CA ARG A 310 22.04 -7.22 5.34
C ARG A 310 20.73 -7.50 6.07
N GLY A 311 20.77 -8.46 7.01
CA GLY A 311 19.60 -8.82 7.78
C GLY A 311 19.69 -10.23 8.37
N HIS A 312 18.56 -10.68 8.88
CA HIS A 312 18.43 -11.97 9.55
C HIS A 312 17.47 -12.91 8.79
N SER A 313 17.72 -14.19 8.88
CA SER A 313 16.90 -15.19 8.20
C SER A 313 16.33 -16.19 9.19
N PHE A 314 15.01 -16.32 9.21
CA PHE A 314 14.27 -17.23 10.07
C PHE A 314 13.71 -18.40 9.24
N PRO A 315 13.85 -19.68 9.68
CA PRO A 315 13.18 -20.78 9.01
C PRO A 315 11.65 -20.65 9.18
N LEU A 316 10.89 -21.09 8.19
CA LEU A 316 9.42 -21.02 8.25
C LEU A 316 8.84 -21.81 9.44
N SER A 317 9.59 -22.78 9.99
CA SER A 317 9.23 -23.48 11.23
C SER A 317 9.08 -22.55 12.44
N ASP A 318 9.69 -21.36 12.44
CA ASP A 318 9.57 -20.38 13.51
C ASP A 318 8.31 -19.51 13.37
N PHE A 319 7.55 -19.71 12.29
CA PHE A 319 6.29 -19.02 12.01
C PHE A 319 5.10 -19.94 12.28
N PHE A 320 4.04 -19.36 12.80
CA PHE A 320 2.72 -19.93 12.69
C PHE A 320 2.10 -19.45 11.37
N VAL A 321 1.83 -20.37 10.45
CA VAL A 321 1.14 -20.09 9.18
C VAL A 321 -0.35 -20.09 9.46
N ALA A 322 -0.91 -18.89 9.63
CA ALA A 322 -2.32 -18.68 9.95
C ALA A 322 -3.18 -18.76 8.68
N LYS A 323 -4.33 -19.39 8.80
CA LYS A 323 -5.37 -19.48 7.76
C LYS A 323 -6.63 -18.72 8.21
N PRO A 324 -7.48 -18.25 7.31
CA PRO A 324 -8.73 -17.57 7.68
C PRO A 324 -9.66 -18.37 8.59
N SER A 325 -9.52 -19.71 8.61
CA SER A 325 -10.26 -20.61 9.49
C SER A 325 -9.71 -20.70 10.92
N ASP A 326 -8.50 -20.19 11.17
CA ASP A 326 -7.90 -20.25 12.51
C ASP A 326 -8.57 -19.24 13.44
N SER A 327 -8.83 -19.66 14.68
CA SER A 327 -9.36 -18.75 15.69
C SER A 327 -8.28 -17.78 16.17
N ILE A 328 -8.69 -16.55 16.49
CA ILE A 328 -7.76 -15.53 17.03
C ILE A 328 -7.15 -15.99 18.36
N ARG A 329 -7.86 -16.83 19.14
CA ARG A 329 -7.28 -17.49 20.31
C ARG A 329 -6.09 -18.38 19.96
N THR A 330 -6.16 -19.13 18.85
CA THR A 330 -5.05 -19.97 18.37
C THR A 330 -3.89 -19.10 17.95
N ILE A 331 -4.13 -18.06 17.18
CA ILE A 331 -3.10 -17.09 16.74
C ILE A 331 -2.38 -16.49 17.96
N ASN A 332 -3.14 -15.92 18.91
CA ASN A 332 -2.56 -15.33 20.13
C ASN A 332 -1.73 -16.35 20.93
N LYS A 333 -2.21 -17.60 21.05
CA LYS A 333 -1.45 -18.65 21.73
C LYS A 333 -0.11 -18.95 21.07
N GLN A 334 0.01 -18.80 19.75
CA GLN A 334 1.29 -18.99 19.05
C GLN A 334 2.21 -17.78 19.25
N LEU A 335 1.69 -16.57 19.17
CA LEU A 335 2.42 -15.34 19.49
C LEU A 335 2.93 -15.32 20.94
N ASP A 336 2.09 -15.74 21.92
CA ASP A 336 2.48 -15.86 23.33
C ASP A 336 3.62 -16.89 23.57
N ARG A 337 3.86 -17.80 22.61
CA ARG A 337 4.99 -18.74 22.62
C ARG A 337 6.24 -18.20 21.94
N GLY A 338 6.23 -16.95 21.52
CA GLY A 338 7.32 -16.32 20.80
C GLY A 338 7.46 -16.75 19.34
N ARG A 339 6.40 -17.29 18.71
CA ARG A 339 6.41 -17.58 17.28
C ARG A 339 6.10 -16.33 16.47
N ASN A 340 6.74 -16.19 15.34
CA ASN A 340 6.35 -15.26 14.29
C ASN A 340 5.03 -15.68 13.63
N LEU A 341 4.40 -14.77 12.88
CA LEU A 341 3.12 -14.99 12.25
C LEU A 341 3.20 -14.75 10.74
N LEU A 342 2.70 -15.69 9.95
CA LEU A 342 2.52 -15.53 8.52
C LEU A 342 1.04 -15.75 8.21
N PHE A 343 0.36 -14.69 7.75
CA PHE A 343 -1.02 -14.78 7.29
C PHE A 343 -1.08 -15.23 5.83
N THR A 344 -1.83 -16.30 5.56
CA THR A 344 -2.12 -16.70 4.17
C THR A 344 -3.17 -15.79 3.54
N PRO A 345 -3.25 -15.71 2.19
CA PRO A 345 -4.25 -14.86 1.53
C PRO A 345 -5.68 -15.17 1.97
N GLY A 346 -6.41 -14.15 2.40
CA GLY A 346 -7.80 -14.27 2.80
C GLY A 346 -8.28 -13.13 3.69
N VAL A 347 -9.55 -13.19 4.09
CA VAL A 347 -10.19 -12.26 5.01
C VAL A 347 -10.37 -12.94 6.37
N TYR A 348 -9.80 -12.36 7.41
CA TYR A 348 -9.81 -12.85 8.78
C TYR A 348 -10.81 -12.06 9.62
N ASN A 349 -11.74 -12.75 10.26
CA ASN A 349 -12.70 -12.13 11.17
C ASN A 349 -12.08 -11.98 12.57
N ILE A 350 -11.77 -10.75 12.99
CA ILE A 350 -11.06 -10.46 14.23
C ILE A 350 -12.07 -10.19 15.35
N ASP A 351 -12.48 -11.24 16.05
CA ASP A 351 -13.45 -11.19 17.15
C ASP A 351 -12.85 -10.74 18.50
N ARG A 352 -11.53 -10.73 18.59
CA ARG A 352 -10.71 -10.25 19.72
C ARG A 352 -9.36 -9.79 19.22
N THR A 353 -8.73 -8.91 19.96
CA THR A 353 -7.43 -8.34 19.60
C THR A 353 -6.35 -9.39 19.42
N ILE A 354 -5.62 -9.34 18.31
CA ILE A 354 -4.33 -10.00 18.14
C ILE A 354 -3.29 -9.17 18.88
N THR A 355 -2.53 -9.81 19.79
CA THR A 355 -1.58 -9.08 20.64
C THR A 355 -0.16 -9.57 20.40
N VAL A 356 0.69 -8.69 19.87
CA VAL A 356 2.14 -8.91 19.68
C VAL A 356 2.86 -8.36 20.91
N LYS A 357 3.58 -9.23 21.64
CA LYS A 357 4.18 -8.88 22.94
C LYS A 357 5.70 -9.03 22.99
N HIS A 358 6.27 -9.76 22.04
CA HIS A 358 7.70 -10.06 22.06
C HIS A 358 8.45 -9.16 21.08
N PRO A 359 9.66 -8.71 21.42
CA PRO A 359 10.52 -8.02 20.49
C PRO A 359 10.83 -8.89 19.27
N ASP A 360 11.27 -8.27 18.19
CA ASP A 360 11.69 -8.93 16.94
C ASP A 360 10.63 -9.87 16.32
N THR A 361 9.35 -9.69 16.69
CA THR A 361 8.26 -10.48 16.12
C THR A 361 7.95 -10.02 14.70
N VAL A 362 7.98 -10.94 13.75
CA VAL A 362 7.56 -10.70 12.37
C VAL A 362 6.11 -11.12 12.18
N VAL A 363 5.28 -10.22 11.68
CA VAL A 363 3.91 -10.48 11.24
C VAL A 363 3.83 -10.14 9.74
N LEU A 364 3.87 -11.16 8.91
CA LEU A 364 3.90 -11.05 7.45
C LEU A 364 2.58 -11.53 6.84
N GLY A 365 1.93 -10.69 6.04
CA GLY A 365 0.78 -11.07 5.22
C GLY A 365 1.18 -11.40 3.79
N LEU A 366 0.66 -12.48 3.24
CA LEU A 366 0.71 -12.82 1.83
C LEU A 366 -0.60 -12.42 1.14
N GLY A 367 -0.51 -11.94 -0.09
CA GLY A 367 -1.67 -11.59 -0.90
C GLY A 367 -2.57 -10.52 -0.26
N LEU A 368 -1.97 -9.59 0.52
CA LEU A 368 -2.70 -8.53 1.23
C LEU A 368 -3.78 -9.11 2.18
N ALA A 369 -3.38 -10.05 3.04
CA ALA A 369 -4.25 -10.64 4.04
C ALA A 369 -5.01 -9.54 4.81
N THR A 370 -6.33 -9.67 4.90
CA THR A 370 -7.21 -8.61 5.42
C THR A 370 -7.75 -8.99 6.79
N LEU A 371 -7.55 -8.12 7.78
CA LEU A 371 -7.98 -8.30 9.17
C LEU A 371 -9.21 -7.42 9.43
N THR A 372 -10.40 -8.00 9.37
CA THR A 372 -11.67 -7.28 9.55
C THR A 372 -12.11 -7.28 11.01
N ALA A 373 -12.28 -6.09 11.59
CA ALA A 373 -12.73 -5.92 12.96
C ALA A 373 -14.16 -6.44 13.16
N ALA A 374 -14.34 -7.34 14.11
CA ALA A 374 -15.66 -7.79 14.52
C ALA A 374 -16.07 -7.16 15.86
N ASN A 375 -17.35 -6.80 16.01
CA ASN A 375 -17.93 -6.31 17.26
C ASN A 375 -17.22 -5.08 17.89
N GLY A 376 -16.58 -4.24 17.06
CA GLY A 376 -15.84 -3.07 17.55
C GLY A 376 -14.49 -3.41 18.18
N ALA A 377 -13.96 -4.60 17.98
CA ALA A 377 -12.63 -4.98 18.47
C ALA A 377 -11.54 -4.08 17.85
N VAL A 378 -10.43 -3.91 18.56
CA VAL A 378 -9.17 -3.45 17.98
C VAL A 378 -8.50 -4.66 17.32
N PRO A 379 -8.34 -4.70 15.99
CA PRO A 379 -7.83 -5.89 15.32
C PRO A 379 -6.45 -6.33 15.82
N MET A 380 -5.52 -5.39 16.02
CA MET A 380 -4.19 -5.74 16.51
C MET A 380 -3.60 -4.67 17.41
N THR A 381 -2.86 -5.11 18.42
CA THR A 381 -2.01 -4.27 19.26
C THR A 381 -0.61 -4.85 19.34
N VAL A 382 0.38 -3.98 19.28
CA VAL A 382 1.79 -4.29 19.51
C VAL A 382 2.18 -3.66 20.84
N ALA A 383 2.81 -4.43 21.72
CA ALA A 383 3.37 -3.90 22.96
C ALA A 383 4.50 -2.90 22.66
N ASP A 384 4.89 -2.14 23.67
CA ASP A 384 6.02 -1.22 23.56
C ASP A 384 7.34 -2.02 23.63
N VAL A 385 7.70 -2.68 22.53
CA VAL A 385 8.88 -3.53 22.37
C VAL A 385 9.58 -3.22 21.04
N PRO A 386 10.92 -3.37 20.94
CA PRO A 386 11.65 -3.07 19.71
C PRO A 386 11.50 -4.15 18.63
N GLY A 387 11.88 -3.79 17.41
CA GLY A 387 12.18 -4.71 16.33
C GLY A 387 10.98 -5.45 15.72
N VAL A 388 9.75 -5.05 16.02
CA VAL A 388 8.57 -5.71 15.44
C VAL A 388 8.39 -5.27 13.99
N ASP A 389 8.22 -6.23 13.07
CA ASP A 389 7.87 -5.98 11.68
C ASP A 389 6.43 -6.39 11.40
N LEU A 390 5.61 -5.43 10.95
CA LEU A 390 4.26 -5.68 10.43
C LEU A 390 4.25 -5.40 8.93
N ALA A 391 3.95 -6.38 8.09
CA ALA A 391 4.10 -6.20 6.65
C ALA A 391 2.98 -6.85 5.82
N GLY A 392 2.53 -6.15 4.76
CA GLY A 392 1.64 -6.70 3.74
C GLY A 392 0.21 -6.98 4.22
N LEU A 393 -0.36 -6.12 5.05
CA LEU A 393 -1.65 -6.33 5.72
C LEU A 393 -2.66 -5.22 5.40
N ILE A 394 -3.93 -5.60 5.32
CA ILE A 394 -5.05 -4.65 5.33
C ILE A 394 -5.81 -4.78 6.65
N PHE A 395 -5.99 -3.68 7.36
CA PHE A 395 -6.87 -3.56 8.52
C PHE A 395 -8.21 -2.95 8.06
N ASP A 396 -9.29 -3.69 8.24
CA ASP A 396 -10.60 -3.37 7.70
C ASP A 396 -11.60 -3.14 8.84
N ALA A 397 -12.29 -2.00 8.83
CA ALA A 397 -13.26 -1.66 9.87
C ALA A 397 -14.56 -2.46 9.68
N GLY A 398 -15.08 -3.02 10.76
CA GLY A 398 -16.39 -3.64 10.77
C GLY A 398 -17.54 -2.66 11.02
N PRO A 399 -18.80 -3.13 11.00
CA PRO A 399 -19.99 -2.27 11.15
C PRO A 399 -20.15 -1.66 12.55
N VAL A 400 -19.55 -2.27 13.57
CA VAL A 400 -19.51 -1.73 14.93
C VAL A 400 -18.24 -0.90 15.09
N LYS A 401 -18.38 0.35 15.56
CA LYS A 401 -17.26 1.30 15.64
C LYS A 401 -16.15 0.78 16.54
N SER A 402 -14.95 0.59 15.98
CA SER A 402 -13.73 0.31 16.72
C SER A 402 -13.10 1.59 17.26
N PRO A 403 -12.48 1.59 18.45
CA PRO A 403 -11.74 2.76 18.93
C PRO A 403 -10.52 3.04 18.04
N MET A 404 -9.87 2.00 17.56
CA MET A 404 -8.78 2.06 16.57
C MET A 404 -8.64 0.73 15.86
N LEU A 405 -7.92 0.70 14.69
CA LEU A 405 -7.70 -0.54 13.95
C LEU A 405 -6.32 -1.16 14.26
N LEU A 406 -5.31 -0.33 14.50
CA LEU A 406 -3.98 -0.77 14.91
C LEU A 406 -3.38 0.16 15.95
N GLN A 407 -2.75 -0.41 16.97
CA GLN A 407 -2.01 0.32 17.99
C GLN A 407 -0.58 -0.23 18.10
N ILE A 408 0.40 0.65 18.01
CA ILE A 408 1.81 0.37 18.23
C ILE A 408 2.25 1.03 19.54
N GLY A 409 2.64 0.23 20.52
CA GLY A 409 2.96 0.70 21.86
C GLY A 409 1.75 0.96 22.74
N THR A 410 1.95 1.01 24.03
CA THR A 410 0.91 1.35 25.01
C THR A 410 0.82 2.87 25.17
N ARG A 411 -0.38 3.38 25.49
CA ARG A 411 -0.54 4.80 25.79
C ARG A 411 0.33 5.16 26.99
N ARG A 412 1.15 6.18 26.85
CA ARG A 412 1.93 6.72 27.95
C ARG A 412 1.00 7.45 28.91
N ASP A 413 1.09 7.17 30.21
CA ASP A 413 0.53 8.03 31.24
C ASP A 413 1.37 9.31 31.27
N GLU A 414 0.77 10.47 31.00
CA GLU A 414 1.44 11.79 30.96
C GLU A 414 2.16 12.14 32.30
N HIS A 415 1.97 11.33 33.34
CA HIS A 415 2.50 11.50 34.68
C HIS A 415 3.63 10.52 35.05
N ALA A 416 3.92 9.54 34.21
CA ALA A 416 5.06 8.64 34.41
C ALA A 416 6.31 9.31 33.81
N GLY A 417 7.09 9.95 34.65
CA GLY A 417 8.30 10.70 34.27
C GLY A 417 9.47 9.86 33.75
N ASP A 418 9.21 8.73 33.12
CA ASP A 418 10.22 7.82 32.59
C ASP A 418 10.13 7.75 31.05
N HIS A 419 10.78 8.73 30.39
CA HIS A 419 10.84 8.87 28.94
C HIS A 419 11.87 7.93 28.27
N ASN A 420 12.50 7.00 28.99
CA ASN A 420 13.67 6.26 28.48
C ASN A 420 13.49 4.75 28.35
N GLN A 421 12.30 4.17 28.57
CA GLN A 421 12.25 2.73 28.81
C GLN A 421 12.34 1.81 27.58
N HIS A 422 12.10 2.27 26.36
CA HIS A 422 12.13 1.37 25.19
C HIS A 422 12.60 2.03 23.89
N ARG A 423 13.51 3.00 23.98
CA ARG A 423 14.13 3.56 22.77
C ARG A 423 15.08 2.55 22.13
N SER A 424 14.84 2.22 20.89
CA SER A 424 15.69 1.32 20.11
C SER A 424 15.99 1.88 18.72
N PRO A 425 16.81 2.94 18.63
CA PRO A 425 17.10 3.60 17.35
C PRO A 425 17.89 2.73 16.37
N ASN A 426 18.42 1.58 16.82
CA ASN A 426 19.14 0.62 16.00
C ASN A 426 18.27 -0.58 15.60
N ASP A 427 17.11 -0.72 16.24
CA ASP A 427 16.15 -1.81 15.98
C ASP A 427 14.72 -1.26 16.08
N PRO A 428 14.33 -0.37 15.15
CA PRO A 428 13.01 0.25 15.14
C PRO A 428 11.93 -0.78 14.84
N THR A 429 10.75 -0.60 15.43
CA THR A 429 9.54 -1.26 14.92
C THR A 429 9.18 -0.67 13.55
N ALA A 430 8.82 -1.51 12.58
CA ALA A 430 8.53 -1.08 11.22
C ALA A 430 7.19 -1.62 10.71
N LEU A 431 6.44 -0.77 10.03
CA LEU A 431 5.23 -1.10 9.30
C LEU A 431 5.51 -0.90 7.81
N GLN A 432 5.41 -1.96 7.00
CA GLN A 432 5.67 -1.89 5.56
C GLN A 432 4.45 -2.40 4.78
N ASP A 433 3.92 -1.61 3.84
CA ASP A 433 2.72 -1.96 3.07
C ASP A 433 1.54 -2.33 4.00
N VAL A 434 1.25 -1.46 4.96
CA VAL A 434 0.14 -1.64 5.90
C VAL A 434 -0.96 -0.65 5.59
N PHE A 435 -2.14 -1.17 5.26
CA PHE A 435 -3.24 -0.38 4.75
C PHE A 435 -4.47 -0.46 5.65
N PHE A 436 -5.25 0.61 5.69
CA PHE A 436 -6.44 0.72 6.52
C PHE A 436 -7.64 1.11 5.66
N ARG A 437 -8.79 0.47 5.91
CA ARG A 437 -9.99 0.72 5.15
C ARG A 437 -11.22 0.86 6.05
N ILE A 438 -11.98 1.94 5.85
CA ILE A 438 -13.22 2.23 6.57
C ILE A 438 -14.37 2.20 5.57
N ALA A 439 -15.11 1.11 5.49
CA ALA A 439 -16.15 0.79 4.50
C ALA A 439 -15.59 0.50 3.10
N GLY A 440 -16.47 0.45 2.09
CA GLY A 440 -16.18 0.07 0.71
C GLY A 440 -16.76 -1.30 0.37
N PRO A 441 -16.20 -2.43 0.85
CA PRO A 441 -16.80 -3.75 0.63
C PRO A 441 -18.06 -4.00 1.49
N HIS A 442 -18.14 -3.39 2.65
CA HIS A 442 -19.24 -3.49 3.63
C HIS A 442 -19.21 -2.24 4.53
N ALA A 443 -20.23 -2.07 5.36
CA ALA A 443 -20.23 -1.00 6.36
C ALA A 443 -19.04 -1.13 7.33
N GLY A 444 -18.37 -0.03 7.62
CA GLY A 444 -17.22 0.01 8.51
C GLY A 444 -17.12 1.33 9.27
N LYS A 445 -16.71 1.28 10.54
CA LYS A 445 -16.56 2.46 11.42
C LYS A 445 -15.35 2.30 12.33
N ALA A 446 -14.57 3.38 12.48
CA ALA A 446 -13.52 3.44 13.50
C ALA A 446 -13.39 4.87 14.02
N THR A 447 -12.74 5.06 15.18
CA THR A 447 -12.39 6.42 15.61
C THR A 447 -11.07 6.84 14.98
N VAL A 448 -10.05 5.96 15.04
CA VAL A 448 -8.72 6.17 14.45
C VAL A 448 -8.32 4.90 13.71
N SER A 449 -7.59 5.01 12.60
CA SER A 449 -7.04 3.83 11.93
C SER A 449 -5.74 3.35 12.58
N LEU A 450 -4.75 4.22 12.72
CA LEU A 450 -3.44 3.89 13.29
C LEU A 450 -3.08 4.81 14.45
N VAL A 451 -2.67 4.22 15.58
CA VAL A 451 -2.08 4.95 16.72
C VAL A 451 -0.68 4.43 16.98
N VAL A 452 0.32 5.31 16.91
CA VAL A 452 1.74 5.02 17.18
C VAL A 452 2.13 5.70 18.47
N ASN A 453 2.28 4.92 19.55
CA ASN A 453 2.72 5.43 20.86
C ASN A 453 4.20 5.14 21.15
N SER A 454 4.78 4.11 20.51
CA SER A 454 6.20 3.77 20.66
C SER A 454 7.09 4.79 19.95
N ASP A 455 8.30 4.97 20.50
CA ASP A 455 9.38 5.70 19.86
C ASP A 455 10.08 4.86 18.79
N ASP A 456 10.89 5.53 17.95
CA ASP A 456 11.74 4.86 16.95
C ASP A 456 10.94 3.94 16.01
N VAL A 457 9.79 4.39 15.48
CA VAL A 457 8.95 3.61 14.55
C VAL A 457 9.14 4.09 13.11
N ILE A 458 9.22 3.15 12.18
CA ILE A 458 9.22 3.41 10.73
C ILE A 458 7.85 3.07 10.16
N LEU A 459 7.23 4.03 9.49
CA LEU A 459 5.99 3.88 8.71
C LEU A 459 6.35 3.97 7.23
N ASP A 460 6.24 2.87 6.48
CA ASP A 460 6.74 2.79 5.11
C ASP A 460 5.68 2.23 4.16
N ASP A 461 5.14 3.08 3.29
CA ASP A 461 3.98 2.82 2.43
C ASP A 461 2.72 2.48 3.25
N ILE A 462 2.18 3.48 3.88
CA ILE A 462 0.95 3.41 4.67
C ILE A 462 -0.18 4.12 3.91
N TRP A 463 -1.28 3.44 3.68
CA TRP A 463 -2.51 4.08 3.20
C TRP A 463 -3.64 3.89 4.20
N ALA A 464 -4.14 5.00 4.73
CA ALA A 464 -5.33 5.02 5.59
C ALA A 464 -6.48 5.70 4.82
N TRP A 465 -7.51 4.94 4.49
CA TRP A 465 -8.59 5.34 3.62
C TRP A 465 -9.96 5.21 4.30
N ARG A 466 -10.62 6.34 4.51
CA ARG A 466 -12.05 6.35 4.74
C ARG A 466 -12.73 6.33 3.38
N ALA A 467 -13.37 5.21 3.00
CA ALA A 467 -13.89 5.02 1.66
C ALA A 467 -14.84 6.16 1.25
N ASP A 468 -14.61 6.69 0.06
CA ASP A 468 -15.43 7.69 -0.61
C ASP A 468 -16.42 7.04 -1.60
N HIS A 469 -16.24 5.75 -1.90
CA HIS A 469 -17.13 4.96 -2.75
C HIS A 469 -17.23 3.50 -2.27
N GLY A 470 -18.25 2.79 -2.75
CA GLY A 470 -18.56 1.42 -2.36
C GLY A 470 -19.76 1.31 -1.41
N THR A 471 -19.80 0.26 -0.61
CA THR A 471 -20.90 -0.02 0.33
C THR A 471 -20.67 0.63 1.68
N GLY A 472 -21.70 1.21 2.28
CA GLY A 472 -21.65 1.79 3.62
C GLY A 472 -20.88 3.10 3.70
N VAL A 473 -20.84 3.86 2.60
CA VAL A 473 -20.18 5.16 2.48
C VAL A 473 -21.15 6.30 2.70
N GLY A 474 -20.75 7.32 3.45
CA GLY A 474 -21.52 8.53 3.73
C GLY A 474 -21.09 9.16 5.06
N TRP A 475 -21.38 10.45 5.23
CA TRP A 475 -20.92 11.23 6.39
C TRP A 475 -21.28 10.60 7.74
N THR A 476 -22.47 10.01 7.86
CA THR A 476 -22.94 9.34 9.08
C THR A 476 -22.78 7.82 9.04
N GLU A 477 -22.39 7.26 7.89
CA GLU A 477 -22.30 5.82 7.67
C GLU A 477 -20.93 5.27 8.08
N ASN A 478 -19.87 5.67 7.38
CA ASN A 478 -18.49 5.23 7.65
C ASN A 478 -17.75 6.28 8.49
N THR A 479 -18.24 6.53 9.69
CA THR A 479 -17.64 7.53 10.58
C THR A 479 -16.22 7.15 11.00
N ALA A 480 -15.28 8.07 10.74
CA ALA A 480 -13.89 7.95 11.19
C ALA A 480 -13.31 9.34 11.45
N ASP A 481 -12.82 9.56 12.68
CA ASP A 481 -12.37 10.88 13.07
C ASP A 481 -11.00 11.23 12.47
N THR A 482 -9.99 10.35 12.63
CA THR A 482 -8.60 10.63 12.26
C THR A 482 -7.94 9.38 11.68
N GLY A 483 -7.13 9.56 10.65
CA GLY A 483 -6.41 8.47 10.02
C GLY A 483 -5.27 7.94 10.88
N VAL A 484 -4.30 8.80 11.17
CA VAL A 484 -3.07 8.42 11.89
C VAL A 484 -2.80 9.37 13.05
N VAL A 485 -2.48 8.82 14.21
CA VAL A 485 -2.04 9.58 15.40
C VAL A 485 -0.66 9.08 15.81
N VAL A 486 0.33 9.96 15.76
CA VAL A 486 1.73 9.67 16.15
C VAL A 486 2.02 10.36 17.48
N ASN A 487 2.18 9.58 18.53
CA ASN A 487 2.54 10.06 19.87
C ASN A 487 4.00 9.77 20.24
N GLY A 488 4.62 8.80 19.55
CA GLY A 488 6.01 8.42 19.77
C GLY A 488 7.00 9.43 19.21
N ASP A 489 8.15 9.50 19.82
CA ASP A 489 9.29 10.31 19.39
C ASP A 489 10.12 9.56 18.33
N ASP A 490 10.89 10.31 17.51
CA ASP A 490 11.79 9.75 16.49
C ASP A 490 11.08 8.83 15.47
N VAL A 491 9.80 9.08 15.18
CA VAL A 491 9.04 8.34 14.17
C VAL A 491 9.36 8.89 12.78
N THR A 492 9.64 8.00 11.84
CA THR A 492 9.86 8.35 10.43
C THR A 492 8.76 7.73 9.57
N ALA A 493 8.04 8.56 8.82
CA ALA A 493 7.14 8.12 7.77
C ALA A 493 7.79 8.32 6.40
N THR A 494 7.62 7.32 5.51
CA THR A 494 8.07 7.33 4.12
C THR A 494 6.95 6.78 3.25
N GLY A 495 6.26 7.68 2.51
CA GLY A 495 5.07 7.29 1.76
C GLY A 495 3.84 7.15 2.64
N LEU A 496 3.34 8.27 3.16
CA LEU A 496 2.15 8.32 4.01
C LEU A 496 0.97 8.89 3.23
N PHE A 497 -0.02 8.05 2.94
CA PHE A 497 -1.26 8.41 2.26
C PHE A 497 -2.41 8.34 3.26
N VAL A 498 -3.15 9.44 3.47
CA VAL A 498 -4.25 9.46 4.44
C VAL A 498 -5.42 10.30 3.89
N GLU A 499 -6.58 9.67 3.72
CA GLU A 499 -7.65 10.27 2.92
C GLU A 499 -9.03 10.18 3.58
N HIS A 500 -9.79 11.28 3.42
CA HIS A 500 -11.21 11.44 3.66
C HIS A 500 -11.68 11.34 5.12
N TYR A 501 -10.79 11.31 6.10
CA TYR A 501 -11.19 11.31 7.52
C TYR A 501 -11.92 12.60 7.89
N GLN A 502 -12.90 12.49 8.78
CA GLN A 502 -13.82 13.56 9.09
C GLN A 502 -13.21 14.72 9.91
N LYS A 503 -12.03 14.50 10.50
CA LYS A 503 -11.25 15.53 11.20
C LYS A 503 -9.85 15.61 10.61
N PHE A 504 -8.81 15.64 11.43
CA PHE A 504 -7.43 15.64 10.94
C PHE A 504 -7.10 14.30 10.26
N GLN A 505 -6.42 14.35 9.11
CA GLN A 505 -5.92 13.12 8.52
C GLN A 505 -4.77 12.55 9.36
N VAL A 506 -3.85 13.43 9.80
CA VAL A 506 -2.75 13.08 10.69
C VAL A 506 -2.67 14.04 11.87
N ILE A 507 -2.50 13.49 13.08
CA ILE A 507 -2.11 14.25 14.27
C ILE A 507 -0.72 13.77 14.68
N TRP A 508 0.25 14.71 14.76
CA TRP A 508 1.61 14.42 15.15
C TRP A 508 1.96 15.09 16.48
N ASN A 509 2.11 14.29 17.53
CA ASN A 509 2.41 14.73 18.90
C ASN A 509 3.85 14.46 19.33
N GLY A 510 4.57 13.56 18.62
CA GLY A 510 5.92 13.13 18.95
C GLY A 510 6.99 14.13 18.51
N GLU A 511 8.09 14.17 19.22
CA GLU A 511 9.27 14.98 18.91
C GLU A 511 10.15 14.30 17.84
N ARG A 512 10.91 15.10 17.09
CA ARG A 512 11.90 14.64 16.09
C ARG A 512 11.29 13.74 15.01
N GLY A 513 10.02 13.97 14.72
CA GLY A 513 9.33 13.30 13.64
C GLY A 513 9.87 13.70 12.26
N THR A 514 9.83 12.77 11.33
CA THR A 514 10.13 13.03 9.91
C THR A 514 9.06 12.42 9.02
N ASP A 515 8.55 13.20 8.07
CA ASP A 515 7.62 12.71 7.05
C ASP A 515 8.18 13.03 5.65
N VAL A 516 8.43 11.98 4.87
CA VAL A 516 8.88 12.09 3.48
C VAL A 516 7.80 11.54 2.56
N PHE A 517 7.20 12.42 1.82
CA PHE A 517 6.02 12.19 0.98
C PHE A 517 4.74 11.93 1.78
N PHE A 518 3.98 12.98 1.93
CA PHE A 518 2.60 12.94 2.42
C PHE A 518 1.62 13.22 1.28
N GLN A 519 0.57 12.40 1.18
CA GLN A 519 -0.55 12.64 0.27
C GLN A 519 -1.86 12.55 1.04
N SER A 520 -2.75 13.49 0.79
CA SER A 520 -4.04 13.51 1.47
C SER A 520 -5.12 14.08 0.57
N GLU A 521 -6.29 13.47 0.65
CA GLU A 521 -7.53 14.02 0.13
C GLU A 521 -8.46 14.32 1.30
N MET A 522 -8.98 15.57 1.34
CA MET A 522 -9.95 15.96 2.37
C MET A 522 -11.30 15.27 2.14
N PRO A 523 -12.18 15.13 3.17
CA PRO A 523 -13.45 14.42 2.99
C PRO A 523 -14.32 15.11 1.93
N TYR A 524 -14.83 14.33 0.98
CA TYR A 524 -15.65 14.81 -0.14
C TYR A 524 -17.11 15.10 0.26
N ASP A 525 -17.59 14.40 1.29
CA ASP A 525 -18.99 14.31 1.68
C ASP A 525 -19.39 15.20 2.86
N VAL A 526 -18.66 16.29 3.07
CA VAL A 526 -18.93 17.28 4.14
C VAL A 526 -20.32 17.88 3.94
N PRO A 527 -21.26 17.74 4.91
CA PRO A 527 -22.65 18.15 4.72
C PRO A 527 -22.91 19.65 4.92
N SER A 528 -22.03 20.35 5.60
CA SER A 528 -22.06 21.81 5.78
C SER A 528 -20.78 22.29 6.45
N GLN A 529 -20.42 23.57 6.24
CA GLN A 529 -19.28 24.17 6.94
C GLN A 529 -19.40 24.05 8.48
N ALA A 530 -20.58 24.30 9.02
CA ALA A 530 -20.81 24.23 10.47
C ALA A 530 -20.57 22.83 11.05
N ALA A 531 -20.78 21.78 10.26
CA ALA A 531 -20.53 20.39 10.69
C ALA A 531 -19.04 20.03 10.60
N TRP A 532 -18.22 20.88 9.98
CA TRP A 532 -16.80 20.58 9.72
C TRP A 532 -15.86 21.74 10.16
N ASN A 533 -16.17 22.43 11.21
CA ASN A 533 -15.28 23.40 11.84
C ASN A 533 -14.47 22.75 12.96
N SER A 534 -13.14 22.95 12.97
CA SER A 534 -12.25 22.45 14.03
C SER A 534 -12.36 23.28 15.33
N SER A 535 -12.77 24.54 15.21
CA SER A 535 -13.08 25.42 16.34
C SER A 535 -14.14 26.47 15.92
N PRO A 536 -14.70 27.26 16.84
CA PRO A 536 -15.62 28.35 16.49
C PRO A 536 -15.04 29.39 15.54
N THR A 537 -13.72 29.48 15.44
CA THR A 537 -12.99 30.47 14.62
C THR A 537 -12.13 29.85 13.54
N THR A 538 -12.17 28.52 13.35
CA THR A 538 -11.33 27.83 12.36
C THR A 538 -12.21 26.95 11.49
N GLU A 539 -12.28 27.28 10.21
CA GLU A 539 -13.03 26.51 9.22
C GLU A 539 -12.24 25.26 8.81
N GLY A 540 -12.92 24.11 8.79
CA GLY A 540 -12.36 22.83 8.42
C GLY A 540 -11.35 22.27 9.42
N TYR A 541 -10.71 21.17 9.03
CA TYR A 541 -9.62 20.53 9.73
C TYR A 541 -8.41 20.48 8.80
N ALA A 542 -7.23 20.80 9.32
CA ALA A 542 -5.99 20.63 8.57
C ALA A 542 -5.77 19.13 8.24
N ALA A 543 -5.14 18.82 7.11
CA ALA A 543 -4.75 17.45 6.81
C ALA A 543 -3.71 16.96 7.81
N VAL A 544 -2.68 17.75 8.11
CA VAL A 544 -1.70 17.44 9.15
C VAL A 544 -1.74 18.49 10.26
N LYS A 545 -1.89 18.03 11.49
CA LYS A 545 -1.72 18.85 12.69
C LYS A 545 -0.53 18.39 13.50
N VAL A 546 0.52 19.19 13.53
CA VAL A 546 1.64 19.02 14.46
C VAL A 546 1.31 19.72 15.77
N SER A 547 1.39 19.00 16.88
CA SER A 547 1.05 19.52 18.20
C SER A 547 1.85 20.78 18.56
N PRO A 548 1.24 21.81 19.18
CA PRO A 548 1.95 23.00 19.64
C PRO A 548 3.11 22.72 20.61
N ARG A 549 3.18 21.54 21.21
CA ARG A 549 4.27 21.12 22.11
C ARG A 549 5.53 20.70 21.35
N VAL A 550 5.39 20.22 20.10
CA VAL A 550 6.50 19.71 19.29
C VAL A 550 7.48 20.83 18.98
N ARG A 551 8.75 20.58 19.23
CA ARG A 551 9.85 21.51 18.98
C ARG A 551 10.64 21.17 17.73
N THR A 552 10.59 19.90 17.32
CA THR A 552 11.33 19.38 16.16
C THR A 552 10.46 18.45 15.34
N PHE A 553 10.27 18.81 14.07
CA PHE A 553 9.58 18.00 13.06
C PHE A 553 10.05 18.43 11.69
N THR A 554 10.20 17.50 10.74
CA THR A 554 10.54 17.84 9.36
C THR A 554 9.63 17.11 8.39
N GLY A 555 9.01 17.85 7.48
CA GLY A 555 8.18 17.31 6.39
C GLY A 555 8.76 17.67 5.02
N TYR A 556 8.69 16.73 4.06
CA TYR A 556 9.17 16.92 2.69
C TYR A 556 8.13 16.42 1.67
N GLY A 557 7.83 17.24 0.65
CA GLY A 557 7.01 16.82 -0.48
C GLY A 557 5.58 16.47 -0.08
N MET A 558 4.90 17.37 0.61
CA MET A 558 3.57 17.13 1.18
C MET A 558 2.47 17.75 0.31
N GLY A 559 1.51 16.93 -0.14
CA GLY A 559 0.39 17.34 -0.98
C GLY A 559 -0.96 17.10 -0.34
N THR A 560 -1.86 18.10 -0.37
CA THR A 560 -3.24 17.98 0.09
C THR A 560 -4.20 18.44 -0.99
N TYR A 561 -5.22 17.61 -1.23
CA TYR A 561 -6.17 17.76 -2.33
C TYR A 561 -7.59 17.90 -1.80
N THR A 562 -8.41 18.68 -2.49
CA THR A 562 -9.82 18.84 -2.16
C THR A 562 -10.71 18.56 -3.36
N PHE A 563 -11.83 17.87 -3.12
CA PHE A 563 -12.88 17.58 -4.08
C PHE A 563 -14.24 17.66 -3.39
N PHE A 564 -14.65 18.89 -2.99
CA PHE A 564 -15.95 19.11 -2.32
C PHE A 564 -17.08 19.05 -3.33
N ASN A 565 -17.56 17.85 -3.65
CA ASN A 565 -18.45 17.56 -4.77
C ASN A 565 -19.95 17.70 -4.45
N GLN A 566 -20.31 18.17 -3.26
CA GLN A 566 -21.72 18.31 -2.82
C GLN A 566 -22.36 19.63 -3.27
N GLY A 567 -21.63 20.49 -4.00
CA GLY A 567 -22.12 21.80 -4.43
C GLY A 567 -22.27 22.82 -3.30
N LEU A 568 -21.54 22.61 -2.20
CA LEU A 568 -21.53 23.47 -1.02
C LEU A 568 -20.20 24.23 -0.91
N ASP A 569 -20.26 25.47 -0.42
CA ASP A 569 -19.06 26.25 -0.10
C ASP A 569 -18.43 25.73 1.18
N ILE A 570 -17.49 24.79 1.05
CA ILE A 570 -16.76 24.18 2.15
C ILE A 570 -15.30 24.64 2.11
N PHE A 571 -14.82 25.18 3.21
CA PHE A 571 -13.45 25.67 3.33
C PHE A 571 -12.70 25.00 4.46
N ALA A 572 -11.39 24.77 4.25
CA ALA A 572 -10.41 24.63 5.31
C ALA A 572 -9.53 25.88 5.35
N ASP A 573 -9.27 26.41 6.54
CA ASP A 573 -8.42 27.57 6.68
C ASP A 573 -6.99 27.28 6.21
N HIS A 574 -6.48 26.08 6.48
CA HIS A 574 -5.15 25.64 6.01
C HIS A 574 -5.06 24.13 5.87
N ALA A 575 -4.13 23.68 5.02
CA ALA A 575 -3.85 22.25 4.84
C ALA A 575 -2.94 21.71 5.95
N TYR A 576 -1.98 22.49 6.40
CA TYR A 576 -1.02 22.09 7.43
C TYR A 576 -1.08 23.08 8.61
N GLU A 577 -1.27 22.55 9.82
CA GLU A 577 -1.29 23.30 11.07
C GLU A 577 -0.07 22.87 11.91
N VAL A 578 0.92 23.75 12.04
CA VAL A 578 2.19 23.45 12.70
C VAL A 578 2.65 24.59 13.63
N PRO A 579 3.39 24.31 14.70
CA PRO A 579 3.97 25.37 15.54
C PRO A 579 5.05 26.15 14.76
N VAL A 580 5.02 27.48 14.86
CA VAL A 580 6.03 28.36 14.23
C VAL A 580 7.28 28.35 15.10
N ARG A 581 8.24 27.48 14.77
CA ARG A 581 9.50 27.31 15.51
C ARG A 581 10.63 26.91 14.56
N PRO A 582 11.88 27.32 14.77
CA PRO A 582 13.01 26.98 13.89
C PRO A 582 13.25 25.48 13.69
N GLY A 583 12.85 24.64 14.64
CA GLY A 583 13.04 23.19 14.56
C GLY A 583 11.85 22.44 13.91
N VAL A 584 10.78 23.13 13.56
CA VAL A 584 9.64 22.56 12.82
C VAL A 584 9.69 23.10 11.40
N GLN A 585 10.13 22.27 10.46
CA GLN A 585 10.43 22.68 9.09
C GLN A 585 9.63 21.85 8.11
N LEU A 586 9.00 22.51 7.15
CA LEU A 586 8.27 21.88 6.06
C LEU A 586 8.84 22.36 4.73
N HIS A 587 9.06 21.42 3.81
CA HIS A 587 9.66 21.66 2.51
C HIS A 587 8.76 21.13 1.40
N ASP A 588 8.59 21.91 0.32
CA ASP A 588 7.90 21.50 -0.89
C ASP A 588 6.43 21.08 -0.63
N LEU A 589 5.64 22.02 -0.14
CA LEU A 589 4.23 21.84 0.18
C LEU A 589 3.35 22.26 -0.98
N LEU A 590 2.23 21.57 -1.19
CA LEU A 590 1.23 21.98 -2.15
C LEU A 590 -0.20 21.69 -1.70
N THR A 591 -1.13 22.49 -2.26
CA THR A 591 -2.57 22.23 -2.19
C THR A 591 -3.18 22.35 -3.58
N ILE A 592 -4.21 21.53 -3.86
CA ILE A 592 -4.93 21.55 -5.15
C ILE A 592 -6.42 21.39 -4.92
N PHE A 593 -7.19 22.15 -5.70
CA PHE A 593 -8.62 21.98 -5.83
C PHE A 593 -8.92 21.19 -7.12
N LEU A 594 -9.51 19.98 -6.97
CA LEU A 594 -9.61 19.00 -8.07
C LEU A 594 -10.85 19.12 -8.94
N ASP A 595 -11.90 19.87 -8.54
CA ASP A 595 -13.16 19.88 -9.28
C ASP A 595 -13.57 21.28 -9.74
N ALA A 596 -13.46 21.53 -11.05
CA ALA A 596 -13.92 22.77 -11.68
C ALA A 596 -15.44 22.84 -11.93
N THR A 597 -16.20 21.74 -11.71
CA THR A 597 -17.56 21.63 -12.25
C THR A 597 -18.66 21.41 -11.21
N HIS A 598 -18.37 20.73 -10.10
CA HIS A 598 -19.37 20.32 -9.12
C HIS A 598 -19.05 20.79 -7.70
N GLY A 599 -17.79 21.09 -7.43
CA GLY A 599 -17.30 21.52 -6.14
C GLY A 599 -17.33 23.02 -5.94
N SER A 600 -17.25 23.42 -4.69
CA SER A 600 -17.20 24.80 -4.25
C SER A 600 -16.41 24.88 -2.94
N GLY A 601 -15.79 26.03 -2.62
CA GLY A 601 -14.92 26.17 -1.46
C GLY A 601 -13.45 25.91 -1.78
N GLY A 602 -12.72 25.22 -0.89
CA GLY A 602 -11.31 24.88 -1.04
C GLY A 602 -10.47 25.07 0.22
N ILE A 603 -9.17 25.28 0.05
CA ILE A 603 -8.21 25.57 1.12
C ILE A 603 -7.76 27.03 1.00
N ARG A 604 -7.79 27.79 2.11
CA ARG A 604 -7.44 29.23 2.10
C ARG A 604 -5.94 29.47 2.12
N HIS A 605 -5.18 28.65 2.86
CA HIS A 605 -3.73 28.75 2.99
C HIS A 605 -3.09 27.37 2.96
N VAL A 606 -1.87 27.28 2.46
CA VAL A 606 -1.13 26.00 2.40
C VAL A 606 -0.73 25.56 3.82
N VAL A 607 -0.05 26.43 4.57
CA VAL A 607 0.43 26.12 5.93
C VAL A 607 0.18 27.31 6.86
N ASN A 608 -0.52 27.08 7.97
CA ASN A 608 -1.00 28.14 8.85
C ASN A 608 -1.62 29.29 8.01
N ASP A 609 -1.19 30.54 8.21
CA ASP A 609 -1.66 31.69 7.42
C ASP A 609 -0.72 32.01 6.22
N THR A 610 0.04 31.02 5.73
CA THR A 610 1.03 31.20 4.65
C THR A 610 0.64 30.41 3.40
N GLY A 611 0.94 30.97 2.25
CA GLY A 611 0.56 30.46 0.92
C GLY A 611 -0.79 31.01 0.45
N GLY A 612 -1.03 30.90 -0.85
CA GLY A 612 -2.28 31.29 -1.48
C GLY A 612 -3.42 30.28 -1.25
N SER A 613 -4.58 30.59 -1.81
CA SER A 613 -5.75 29.69 -1.75
C SER A 613 -5.82 28.78 -2.98
N SER A 614 -6.17 27.52 -2.77
CA SER A 614 -6.59 26.57 -3.80
C SER A 614 -8.10 26.36 -3.73
N THR A 615 -8.81 26.88 -4.73
CA THR A 615 -10.28 26.95 -4.76
C THR A 615 -10.79 26.71 -6.17
N ILE A 616 -12.12 26.73 -6.35
CA ILE A 616 -12.75 26.69 -7.67
C ILE A 616 -12.29 27.81 -8.62
N ALA A 617 -11.67 28.88 -8.12
CA ALA A 617 -11.13 29.94 -8.95
C ALA A 617 -9.83 29.58 -9.69
N ASN A 618 -9.11 28.55 -9.20
CA ASN A 618 -7.87 28.04 -9.78
C ASN A 618 -7.82 26.50 -9.74
N PRO A 619 -8.82 25.81 -10.33
CA PRO A 619 -8.89 24.35 -10.30
C PRO A 619 -7.70 23.73 -11.02
N ASP A 620 -7.26 22.57 -10.56
CA ASP A 620 -6.13 21.78 -11.09
C ASP A 620 -4.79 22.54 -11.13
N ALA A 621 -4.72 23.69 -10.45
CA ALA A 621 -3.49 24.48 -10.35
C ALA A 621 -2.87 24.34 -8.95
N PRO A 622 -1.61 23.90 -8.85
CA PRO A 622 -0.94 23.78 -7.56
C PRO A 622 -0.68 25.16 -6.93
N VAL A 623 -1.04 25.28 -5.66
CA VAL A 623 -0.65 26.40 -4.80
C VAL A 623 0.43 25.89 -3.86
N THR A 624 1.61 26.49 -3.90
CA THR A 624 2.82 25.92 -3.28
C THR A 624 3.46 26.84 -2.25
N VAL A 625 4.13 26.22 -1.28
CA VAL A 625 5.09 26.84 -0.35
C VAL A 625 6.34 25.97 -0.34
N THR A 626 7.48 26.53 -0.75
CA THR A 626 8.73 25.76 -0.88
C THR A 626 9.35 25.46 0.48
N ASP A 627 9.38 26.45 1.37
CA ASP A 627 9.97 26.32 2.71
C ASP A 627 9.09 27.02 3.75
N TYR A 628 8.92 26.38 4.91
CA TYR A 628 8.21 26.94 6.05
C TYR A 628 8.82 26.47 7.38
N PRO A 629 9.01 27.35 8.40
CA PRO A 629 8.96 28.79 8.35
C PRO A 629 10.13 29.41 7.62
#